data_f869f66a00d230d1b8b3a7b8474355b0
#
_entry.id   f869f66a00d230d1b8b3a7b8474355b0
#
_cell.length_a   1.000
_cell.length_b   1.000
_cell.length_c   1.000
_cell.angle_alpha   90.00
_cell.angle_beta   90.00
_cell.angle_gamma   90.00
#
_symmetry.space_group_name_H-M   'P 1'
#
loop_
_entity.id
_entity.type
_entity.pdbx_description
1 polymer ?
#
loop_
_entity_poly.entity_id
_entity_poly.type
_entity_poly.pdbx_seq_one_letter_code
_entity_poly.pdbx_strand_id
1 'polypeptide(L)'
;HLNNSPQIEIEYLSYKKYLSHLLPSLIKLSLETLKSALFGELEGYKVKGSHYNKIGSASGKLVGGNLSLITATLGSKTSLITKGKIIFIEEIGEYKYHIDRQL
;
A
#
# COMPACT_ATOMS: atom_id res chain seq x y z
N HIS A 1 -13.77 -6.91 8.88
CA HIS A 1 -13.96 -6.44 7.53
C HIS A 1 -14.00 -4.93 7.49
N LEU A 2 -13.05 -4.31 6.82
CA LEU A 2 -12.89 -2.84 6.81
C LEU A 2 -13.97 -2.14 5.98
N ASN A 3 -14.61 -2.83 5.04
CA ASN A 3 -15.50 -2.25 4.04
C ASN A 3 -16.71 -1.51 4.59
N ASN A 4 -17.24 -1.97 5.72
CA ASN A 4 -18.47 -1.45 6.31
C ASN A 4 -18.25 -0.76 7.65
N SER A 5 -17.01 -0.32 7.93
CA SER A 5 -16.72 0.40 9.17
C SER A 5 -17.09 1.88 9.03
N PRO A 6 -18.06 2.39 9.80
CA PRO A 6 -18.38 3.82 9.81
C PRO A 6 -17.20 4.70 10.18
N GLN A 7 -16.34 4.21 11.06
CA GLN A 7 -15.14 4.93 11.51
C GLN A 7 -14.16 5.16 10.36
N ILE A 8 -13.90 4.15 9.51
CA ILE A 8 -13.01 4.28 8.34
C ILE A 8 -13.57 5.29 7.35
N GLU A 9 -14.86 5.30 7.11
CA GLU A 9 -15.48 6.27 6.21
C GLU A 9 -15.34 7.71 6.72
N ILE A 10 -15.54 7.95 8.02
CA ILE A 10 -15.34 9.25 8.64
C ILE A 10 -13.89 9.72 8.52
N GLU A 11 -12.94 8.84 8.80
CA GLU A 11 -11.51 9.13 8.66
C GLU A 11 -11.15 9.46 7.22
N TYR A 12 -11.64 8.70 6.26
CA TYR A 12 -11.45 8.96 4.85
C TYR A 12 -11.99 10.33 4.43
N LEU A 13 -13.20 10.68 4.79
CA LEU A 13 -13.81 11.98 4.44
C LEU A 13 -13.04 13.16 5.05
N SER A 14 -12.60 13.04 6.28
CA SER A 14 -11.78 14.06 6.95
C SER A 14 -10.44 14.22 6.26
N TYR A 15 -9.79 13.13 5.90
CA TYR A 15 -8.52 13.12 5.22
C TYR A 15 -8.63 13.69 3.80
N LYS A 16 -9.67 13.33 3.07
CA LYS A 16 -9.99 13.88 1.74
C LYS A 16 -10.16 15.39 1.78
N LYS A 17 -10.92 15.90 2.73
CA LYS A 17 -11.15 17.34 2.92
C LYS A 17 -9.84 18.10 3.17
N TYR A 18 -8.99 17.58 4.04
CA TYR A 18 -7.70 18.15 4.37
C TYR A 18 -6.77 18.20 3.14
N LEU A 19 -6.60 17.08 2.45
CA LEU A 19 -5.68 16.96 1.34
C LEU A 19 -6.16 17.70 0.09
N SER A 20 -7.45 17.67 -0.22
CA SER A 20 -7.98 18.41 -1.36
C SER A 20 -7.91 19.93 -1.19
N HIS A 21 -7.79 20.42 0.03
CA HIS A 21 -7.51 21.83 0.30
C HIS A 21 -6.03 22.21 0.04
N LEU A 22 -5.09 21.31 0.29
CA LEU A 22 -3.65 21.54 0.14
C LEU A 22 -3.12 21.29 -1.27
N LEU A 23 -3.59 20.23 -1.95
CA LEU A 23 -3.07 19.77 -3.25
C LEU A 23 -4.20 19.17 -4.11
N PRO A 24 -4.86 19.98 -4.96
CA PRO A 24 -6.20 19.66 -5.46
C PRO A 24 -6.34 18.48 -6.42
N SER A 25 -5.36 18.10 -7.22
CA SER A 25 -5.61 17.15 -8.32
C SER A 25 -5.02 15.74 -8.13
N LEU A 26 -3.72 15.61 -7.88
CA LEU A 26 -3.06 14.30 -7.76
C LEU A 26 -3.47 13.57 -6.49
N ILE A 27 -3.60 14.28 -5.39
CA ILE A 27 -4.00 13.72 -4.10
C ILE A 27 -5.47 13.31 -4.11
N LYS A 28 -6.33 14.06 -4.79
CA LYS A 28 -7.74 13.68 -4.97
C LYS A 28 -7.86 12.32 -5.67
N LEU A 29 -7.09 12.09 -6.73
CA LEU A 29 -7.06 10.79 -7.41
C LEU A 29 -6.59 9.68 -6.49
N SER A 30 -5.55 9.91 -5.71
CA SER A 30 -5.03 8.93 -4.74
C SER A 30 -6.06 8.61 -3.67
N LEU A 31 -6.81 9.59 -3.17
CA LEU A 31 -7.88 9.38 -2.20
C LEU A 31 -9.05 8.58 -2.78
N GLU A 32 -9.45 8.85 -4.01
CA GLU A 32 -10.51 8.07 -4.67
C GLU A 32 -10.06 6.61 -4.87
N THR A 33 -8.81 6.38 -5.25
CA THR A 33 -8.24 5.04 -5.36
C THR A 33 -8.20 4.33 -4.02
N LEU A 34 -7.78 5.02 -2.96
CA LEU A 34 -7.79 4.49 -1.60
C LEU A 34 -9.20 4.11 -1.13
N LYS A 35 -10.18 4.98 -1.37
CA LYS A 35 -11.58 4.68 -1.06
C LYS A 35 -12.05 3.43 -1.79
N SER A 36 -11.83 3.35 -3.09
CA SER A 36 -12.22 2.19 -3.89
C SER A 36 -11.57 0.90 -3.38
N ALA A 37 -10.30 0.95 -2.97
CA ALA A 37 -9.60 -0.19 -2.39
C ALA A 37 -10.22 -0.63 -1.04
N LEU A 38 -10.53 0.32 -0.17
CA LEU A 38 -11.10 0.05 1.16
C LEU A 38 -12.51 -0.53 1.08
N PHE A 39 -13.29 -0.12 0.11
CA PHE A 39 -14.68 -0.59 -0.09
C PHE A 39 -14.80 -1.75 -1.09
N GLY A 40 -13.70 -2.29 -1.56
CA GLY A 40 -13.68 -3.45 -2.46
C GLY A 40 -14.12 -3.15 -3.89
N GLU A 41 -14.11 -1.89 -4.29
CA GLU A 41 -14.54 -1.42 -5.62
C GLU A 41 -13.36 -1.18 -6.58
N LEU A 42 -12.12 -1.41 -6.13
CA LEU A 42 -10.93 -1.17 -6.92
C LEU A 42 -10.77 -2.23 -8.01
N GLU A 43 -10.96 -1.84 -9.26
CA GLU A 43 -10.70 -2.71 -10.42
C GLU A 43 -9.22 -2.78 -10.80
N GLY A 44 -8.49 -1.72 -10.54
CA GLY A 44 -7.06 -1.63 -10.81
C GLY A 44 -6.61 -0.18 -11.04
N TYR A 45 -5.32 0.00 -11.11
CA TYR A 45 -4.72 1.30 -11.44
C TYR A 45 -3.36 1.12 -12.10
N LYS A 46 -2.90 2.16 -12.79
CA LYS A 46 -1.59 2.19 -13.44
C LYS A 46 -0.73 3.28 -12.82
N VAL A 47 0.53 2.97 -12.63
CA VAL A 47 1.55 3.94 -12.20
C VAL A 47 2.64 4.05 -13.25
N LYS A 48 3.29 5.20 -13.31
CA LYS A 48 4.44 5.39 -14.19
C LYS A 48 5.56 4.43 -13.78
N GLY A 49 6.06 3.67 -14.75
CA GLY A 49 7.18 2.76 -14.53
C GLY A 49 8.50 3.50 -14.26
N SER A 50 9.41 2.81 -13.61
CA SER A 50 10.79 3.24 -13.40
C SER A 50 11.73 2.45 -14.30
N HIS A 51 12.90 3.01 -14.62
CA HIS A 51 13.96 2.29 -15.35
C HIS A 51 14.54 1.10 -14.57
N TYR A 52 14.28 1.02 -13.26
CA TYR A 52 14.65 -0.14 -12.45
C TYR A 52 13.65 -1.30 -12.55
N ASN A 53 12.49 -1.08 -13.16
CA ASN A 53 11.47 -2.11 -13.28
C ASN A 53 11.95 -3.25 -14.17
N LYS A 54 11.71 -4.48 -13.74
CA LYS A 54 11.81 -5.67 -14.60
C LYS A 54 10.46 -5.95 -15.22
N ILE A 55 10.46 -6.16 -16.53
CA ILE A 55 9.24 -6.49 -17.27
C ILE A 55 8.78 -7.90 -16.89
N GLY A 56 7.52 -8.07 -16.64
CA GLY A 56 6.91 -9.35 -16.32
C GLY A 56 5.47 -9.19 -15.89
N SER A 57 4.83 -10.30 -15.65
CA SER A 57 3.48 -10.36 -15.10
C SER A 57 3.40 -11.45 -14.05
N ALA A 58 2.58 -11.24 -13.04
CA ALA A 58 2.30 -12.22 -12.02
C ALA A 58 0.84 -12.12 -11.58
N SER A 59 0.31 -13.25 -11.11
CA SER A 59 -1.03 -13.32 -10.56
C SER A 59 -0.99 -14.01 -9.21
N GLY A 60 -1.73 -13.49 -8.25
CA GLY A 60 -1.76 -14.03 -6.90
C GLY A 60 -2.32 -13.05 -5.89
N LYS A 61 -2.50 -13.53 -4.66
CA LYS A 61 -2.92 -12.68 -3.55
C LYS A 61 -1.84 -11.66 -3.22
N LEU A 62 -2.23 -10.40 -3.14
CA LEU A 62 -1.36 -9.30 -2.71
C LEU A 62 -1.23 -9.29 -1.19
N VAL A 63 -0.01 -9.24 -0.71
CA VAL A 63 0.33 -9.09 0.72
C VAL A 63 1.48 -8.11 0.86
N GLY A 64 1.62 -7.51 2.01
CA GLY A 64 2.74 -6.60 2.24
C GLY A 64 2.43 -5.51 3.25
N GLY A 65 3.19 -4.44 3.16
CA GLY A 65 3.13 -3.27 4.03
C GLY A 65 4.48 -2.59 4.17
N ASN A 66 4.65 -1.84 5.23
CA ASN A 66 5.94 -1.21 5.52
C ASN A 66 7.02 -2.26 5.80
N LEU A 67 8.17 -2.14 5.12
CA LEU A 67 9.25 -3.13 5.18
C LEU A 67 9.81 -3.30 6.58
N SER A 68 10.05 -2.23 7.31
CA SER A 68 10.58 -2.29 8.68
C SER A 68 9.61 -3.00 9.63
N LEU A 69 8.32 -2.77 9.49
CA LEU A 69 7.30 -3.45 10.29
C LEU A 69 7.19 -4.94 9.94
N ILE A 70 7.25 -5.27 8.66
CA ILE A 70 7.25 -6.67 8.20
C ILE A 70 8.47 -7.41 8.80
N THR A 71 9.65 -6.80 8.71
CA THR A 71 10.90 -7.38 9.24
C THR A 71 10.82 -7.58 10.75
N ALA A 72 10.24 -6.64 11.47
CA ALA A 72 10.06 -6.73 12.92
C ALA A 72 9.17 -7.89 13.36
N THR A 73 8.29 -8.39 12.50
CA THR A 73 7.39 -9.51 12.80
C THR A 73 7.94 -10.87 12.38
N LEU A 74 9.11 -10.93 11.74
CA LEU A 74 9.71 -12.20 11.30
C LEU A 74 9.94 -13.15 12.48
N GLY A 75 9.57 -14.41 12.29
CA GLY A 75 9.67 -15.44 13.31
C GLY A 75 8.58 -15.42 14.38
N SER A 76 7.68 -14.46 14.36
CA SER A 76 6.53 -14.38 15.27
C SER A 76 5.29 -15.07 14.68
N LYS A 77 4.25 -15.22 15.49
CA LYS A 77 2.94 -15.74 15.02
C LYS A 77 2.27 -14.84 13.99
N THR A 78 2.64 -13.57 13.94
CA THR A 78 2.11 -12.57 13.02
C THR A 78 3.00 -12.36 11.79
N SER A 79 4.04 -13.18 11.63
CA SER A 79 4.94 -13.14 10.48
C SER A 79 4.19 -13.28 9.16
N LEU A 80 4.53 -12.44 8.19
CA LEU A 80 3.89 -12.45 6.89
C LEU A 80 4.26 -13.70 6.10
N ILE A 81 3.25 -14.43 5.63
CA ILE A 81 3.44 -15.59 4.75
C ILE A 81 3.42 -15.11 3.30
N THR A 82 4.57 -15.15 2.64
CA THR A 82 4.75 -14.62 1.27
C THR A 82 4.73 -15.67 0.18
N LYS A 83 4.91 -16.94 0.52
CA LYS A 83 4.97 -18.04 -0.46
C LYS A 83 3.72 -18.06 -1.36
N GLY A 84 3.93 -18.03 -2.67
CA GLY A 84 2.85 -18.04 -3.65
C GLY A 84 2.01 -16.77 -3.72
N LYS A 85 2.52 -15.67 -3.20
CA LYS A 85 1.83 -14.38 -3.16
C LYS A 85 2.65 -13.29 -3.82
N ILE A 86 1.99 -12.21 -4.21
CA ILE A 86 2.65 -10.98 -4.66
C ILE A 86 2.93 -10.16 -3.42
N ILE A 87 4.19 -9.80 -3.19
CA ILE A 87 4.55 -8.94 -2.09
C ILE A 87 4.64 -7.47 -2.54
N PHE A 88 3.98 -6.61 -1.82
CA PHE A 88 4.09 -5.16 -1.96
C PHE A 88 4.73 -4.59 -0.70
N ILE A 89 5.85 -3.89 -0.87
CA ILE A 89 6.57 -3.29 0.25
C ILE A 89 6.72 -1.78 0.04
N GLU A 90 6.61 -1.05 1.13
CA GLU A 90 6.80 0.38 1.22
C GLU A 90 7.88 0.67 2.26
N GLU A 91 8.76 1.61 1.99
CA GLU A 91 9.72 2.13 2.95
C GLU A 91 10.10 3.56 2.61
N ILE A 92 10.19 4.41 3.62
CA ILE A 92 10.56 5.82 3.49
C ILE A 92 11.65 6.17 4.51
N GLY A 93 12.65 6.92 4.05
CA GLY A 93 13.69 7.48 4.94
C GLY A 93 14.78 6.50 5.36
N GLU A 94 14.75 5.27 4.87
CA GLU A 94 15.78 4.29 5.16
C GLU A 94 16.97 4.39 4.19
N TYR A 95 18.17 4.16 4.70
CA TYR A 95 19.36 4.03 3.86
C TYR A 95 19.31 2.72 3.05
N LYS A 96 19.88 2.74 1.86
CA LYS A 96 19.90 1.58 0.96
C LYS A 96 20.41 0.30 1.62
N TYR A 97 21.43 0.39 2.47
CA TYR A 97 21.98 -0.77 3.15
C TYR A 97 21.02 -1.37 4.21
N HIS A 98 20.17 -0.55 4.81
CA HIS A 98 19.11 -1.02 5.71
C HIS A 98 18.06 -1.82 4.92
N ILE A 99 17.63 -1.30 3.78
CA ILE A 99 16.68 -1.99 2.90
C ILE A 99 17.26 -3.33 2.43
N ASP A 100 18.51 -3.32 2.01
CA ASP A 100 19.21 -4.52 1.53
C ASP A 100 19.30 -5.61 2.61
N ARG A 101 19.51 -5.25 3.86
CA ARG A 101 19.51 -6.20 4.99
C ARG A 101 18.12 -6.75 5.33
N GLN A 102 17.07 -5.99 5.09
CA GLN A 102 15.70 -6.38 5.42
C GLN A 102 15.08 -7.28 4.36
N LEU A 103 15.56 -7.20 3.13
CA LEU A 103 15.10 -8.04 2.02
C LEU A 103 15.77 -9.41 2.03
#